data_42b60f7b19c2b7a9d82fcdb401d82d76
#
_entry.id   42b60f7b19c2b7a9d82fcdb401d82d76
#
_cell.length_a   1.000
_cell.length_b   1.000
_cell.length_c   1.000
_cell.angle_alpha   90.00
_cell.angle_beta   90.00
_cell.angle_gamma   90.00
#
_symmetry.space_group_name_H-M   'P 1'
#
loop_
_entity.id
_entity.type
_entity.pdbx_description
1 polymer ?
#
loop_
_entity_poly.entity_id
_entity_poly.type
_entity_poly.pdbx_seq_one_letter_code
_entity_poly.pdbx_strand_id
1 'polypeptide(L)'
;MRPFLVFFIFLEILGLAEPRSVERSAYASVADSLVVEDPGQIRLVANERDEIHKKPWKNDLPPVLQDMLDALEAMQDTYFDLFSGTWPSAIDWTSAVMGTQVSATLGSIVSSLDVSATSTCADMLVMQNIIDRYFAQTSVFYFGENAFGLRNQAYDDMLWVVLGWLENLKFAEMYSLKHWDFLRHNNGWHGLQVIPMAAHRARIFYDLAAAGWDESLCGGGMIWNPYLTPYKNAITNELFAAASIGMYLYFPGDNNTSPYMAQGSEGSAKPHDSVYLENAIKSYKWLMESQMRSPDAGMYQDGFHVTGWHRYPNGTVNPGTGKCDELNRMVYTYNQGVVLSASRGLWIATGARSYLDDGHALVESVIRATGWPNLDPAWSGLGRGGVLEEFCDHGGYCSQDGQTFKGIFFHHLSEFCRPLWAQEQSFLTSKGGSDDFDRDTYDYHLARCAAYDKWVAHNSRAALATKNTNGHFGMWWTFGQPDEKEMEIIHETTVLADDAEDHLNPKLQVWPGQSVAPADYNDRGRGRTVETQSGGLAVLRARWNWDVYFRQISI
;
A
#
# COMPACT_ATOMS: atom_id res chain seq x y z
N MET A 1 31.49 1.76 -12.60
CA MET A 1 32.76 2.34 -12.11
C MET A 1 32.76 3.83 -12.36
N ARG A 2 32.81 4.62 -11.29
CA ARG A 2 33.00 6.08 -11.17
C ARG A 2 31.82 6.97 -11.56
N PRO A 3 31.14 7.50 -10.53
CA PRO A 3 30.86 8.93 -10.46
C PRO A 3 31.10 9.54 -9.05
N PHE A 4 32.14 9.17 -8.34
CA PHE A 4 32.41 9.74 -6.99
C PHE A 4 33.47 10.87 -6.99
N LEU A 5 33.91 11.37 -8.15
CA LEU A 5 35.05 12.32 -8.21
C LEU A 5 34.66 13.78 -8.49
N VAL A 6 33.41 14.12 -8.71
CA VAL A 6 33.02 15.50 -9.07
C VAL A 6 32.57 16.33 -7.86
N PHE A 7 32.24 15.70 -6.74
CA PHE A 7 31.74 16.41 -5.54
C PHE A 7 32.86 16.95 -4.63
N PHE A 8 34.09 16.44 -4.74
CA PHE A 8 35.20 16.89 -3.88
C PHE A 8 35.94 18.16 -4.35
N ILE A 9 35.83 18.51 -5.62
CA ILE A 9 36.56 19.66 -6.19
C ILE A 9 35.89 21.01 -5.88
N PHE A 10 34.61 21.03 -5.54
CA PHE A 10 33.91 22.30 -5.24
C PHE A 10 34.01 22.78 -3.78
N LEU A 11 34.44 21.91 -2.84
CA LEU A 11 34.61 22.29 -1.42
C LEU A 11 35.96 22.96 -1.11
N GLU A 12 37.01 22.70 -1.91
CA GLU A 12 38.32 23.35 -1.69
C GLU A 12 38.37 24.82 -2.10
N ILE A 13 37.42 25.30 -2.92
CA ILE A 13 37.41 26.68 -3.41
C ILE A 13 36.77 27.67 -2.39
N LEU A 14 36.06 27.18 -1.38
CA LEU A 14 35.31 28.01 -0.43
C LEU A 14 35.97 28.16 0.96
N GLY A 15 37.14 27.56 1.19
CA GLY A 15 37.91 27.76 2.44
C GLY A 15 37.14 27.36 3.72
N LEU A 16 36.22 26.40 3.65
CA LEU A 16 35.50 25.90 4.80
C LEU A 16 36.29 24.77 5.46
N ALA A 17 36.64 24.94 6.71
CA ALA A 17 37.37 24.01 7.55
C ALA A 17 36.68 22.66 7.64
N GLU A 18 37.48 21.59 7.77
CA GLU A 18 37.02 20.21 7.98
C GLU A 18 35.94 20.11 9.04
N PRO A 19 34.88 19.34 8.84
CA PRO A 19 33.89 19.10 9.87
C PRO A 19 34.52 18.26 10.98
N ARG A 20 34.73 18.87 12.14
CA ARG A 20 34.95 18.13 13.38
C ARG A 20 33.78 17.17 13.57
N SER A 21 34.09 15.94 13.92
CA SER A 21 33.15 14.92 14.32
C SER A 21 32.17 15.50 15.34
N VAL A 22 30.97 15.80 14.90
CA VAL A 22 29.85 16.07 15.80
C VAL A 22 29.39 14.72 16.33
N GLU A 23 29.72 14.44 17.58
CA GLU A 23 29.15 13.33 18.33
C GLU A 23 27.63 13.35 18.15
N ARG A 24 27.05 12.19 17.84
CA ARG A 24 25.62 11.94 17.85
C ARG A 24 25.10 12.08 19.30
N SER A 25 24.86 13.31 19.70
CA SER A 25 24.19 13.62 20.96
C SER A 25 23.15 14.70 20.70
N ALA A 26 21.93 14.36 21.03
CA ALA A 26 20.85 15.27 21.36
C ALA A 26 20.13 15.99 20.21
N TYR A 27 19.27 15.25 19.48
CA TYR A 27 17.90 15.73 19.36
C TYR A 27 16.98 14.79 20.16
N ALA A 28 17.13 14.87 21.49
CA ALA A 28 16.07 14.44 22.39
C ALA A 28 14.89 15.40 22.21
N SER A 29 13.69 14.83 22.13
CA SER A 29 12.43 15.57 22.00
C SER A 29 12.36 16.73 22.99
N VAL A 30 11.87 17.89 22.55
CA VAL A 30 11.61 19.11 23.35
C VAL A 30 10.48 18.89 24.39
N ALA A 31 10.37 17.70 24.96
CA ALA A 31 9.38 17.34 25.99
C ALA A 31 10.00 17.06 27.37
N ASP A 32 11.33 17.26 27.53
CA ASP A 32 11.92 17.20 28.85
C ASP A 32 11.77 18.56 29.54
N SER A 33 10.95 18.61 30.58
CA SER A 33 10.78 19.79 31.44
C SER A 33 12.13 20.20 32.06
N LEU A 34 12.65 21.32 31.66
CA LEU A 34 13.81 21.96 32.28
C LEU A 34 13.41 22.54 33.63
N VAL A 35 13.86 21.97 34.71
CA VAL A 35 13.81 22.59 36.05
C VAL A 35 15.13 23.31 36.27
N VAL A 36 15.11 24.66 36.32
CA VAL A 36 16.26 25.49 36.62
C VAL A 36 16.21 25.84 38.10
N GLU A 37 17.00 25.16 38.91
CA GLU A 37 17.11 25.44 40.36
C GLU A 37 18.19 26.46 40.71
N ASP A 38 19.15 26.72 39.81
CA ASP A 38 20.24 27.71 40.02
C ASP A 38 20.74 28.20 38.66
N PRO A 39 21.00 29.52 38.45
CA PRO A 39 21.46 30.05 37.17
C PRO A 39 22.80 29.51 36.66
N GLY A 40 23.45 28.64 37.39
CA GLY A 40 24.76 28.07 37.01
C GLY A 40 24.77 26.55 36.77
N GLN A 41 23.68 25.80 36.99
CA GLN A 41 23.68 24.36 36.80
C GLN A 41 22.40 23.87 36.12
N ILE A 42 22.55 23.28 34.96
CA ILE A 42 21.51 22.49 34.27
C ILE A 42 21.68 21.01 34.67
N ARG A 43 20.73 20.47 35.42
CA ARG A 43 20.73 19.06 35.81
C ARG A 43 19.59 18.36 35.07
N LEU A 44 19.94 17.42 34.21
CA LEU A 44 18.97 16.49 33.61
C LEU A 44 18.55 15.45 34.66
N VAL A 45 17.28 15.46 35.07
CA VAL A 45 16.71 14.45 35.95
C VAL A 45 16.29 13.24 35.12
N ALA A 46 17.08 12.18 35.18
CA ALA A 46 16.93 10.99 34.34
C ALA A 46 15.93 9.94 34.90
N ASN A 47 15.13 10.25 35.93
CA ASN A 47 14.42 9.21 36.69
C ASN A 47 12.89 9.19 36.58
N GLU A 48 12.28 9.85 35.60
CA GLU A 48 10.83 9.75 35.39
C GLU A 48 10.45 9.24 33.98
N ARG A 49 11.34 8.48 33.31
CA ARG A 49 11.09 7.98 31.96
C ARG A 49 9.94 6.97 31.86
N ASP A 50 9.59 6.27 32.93
CA ASP A 50 8.58 5.19 32.89
C ASP A 50 7.13 5.66 33.07
N GLU A 51 6.88 6.88 33.57
CA GLU A 51 5.51 7.38 33.76
C GLU A 51 5.02 8.34 32.67
N ILE A 52 5.94 9.01 31.94
CA ILE A 52 5.59 9.95 30.88
C ILE A 52 5.08 9.24 29.60
N HIS A 53 5.32 7.94 29.48
CA HIS A 53 4.90 7.14 28.31
C HIS A 53 3.48 6.56 28.40
N LYS A 54 2.73 6.78 29.45
CA LYS A 54 1.28 6.52 29.42
C LYS A 54 0.61 7.65 28.66
N LYS A 55 0.46 7.46 27.34
CA LYS A 55 -0.32 8.35 26.48
C LYS A 55 -1.74 8.41 27.06
N PRO A 56 -2.20 9.53 27.66
CA PRO A 56 -3.44 9.57 28.46
C PRO A 56 -4.71 9.28 27.65
N TRP A 57 -4.63 9.33 26.32
CA TRP A 57 -5.73 9.07 25.40
C TRP A 57 -5.83 7.59 24.95
N LYS A 58 -4.85 6.72 25.29
CA LYS A 58 -4.87 5.30 24.92
C LYS A 58 -5.92 4.46 25.70
N ASN A 59 -6.45 4.95 26.80
CA ASN A 59 -7.25 4.11 27.70
C ASN A 59 -8.73 3.98 27.30
N ASP A 60 -9.25 4.82 26.38
CA ASP A 60 -10.67 4.88 26.05
C ASP A 60 -10.99 4.61 24.56
N LEU A 61 -9.98 4.28 23.74
CA LEU A 61 -10.19 3.97 22.34
C LEU A 61 -10.70 2.52 22.15
N PRO A 62 -11.54 2.29 21.12
CA PRO A 62 -11.87 0.93 20.72
C PRO A 62 -10.59 0.10 20.46
N PRO A 63 -10.52 -1.15 20.94
CA PRO A 63 -9.29 -1.97 20.84
C PRO A 63 -8.73 -2.07 19.42
N VAL A 64 -9.59 -2.24 18.41
CA VAL A 64 -9.17 -2.34 17.00
C VAL A 64 -8.55 -1.03 16.50
N LEU A 65 -9.09 0.12 16.91
CA LEU A 65 -8.51 1.43 16.58
C LEU A 65 -7.15 1.58 17.25
N GLN A 66 -7.03 1.17 18.52
CA GLN A 66 -5.77 1.21 19.24
C GLN A 66 -4.71 0.33 18.56
N ASP A 67 -5.06 -0.91 18.20
CA ASP A 67 -4.16 -1.83 17.49
C ASP A 67 -3.68 -1.24 16.14
N MET A 68 -4.58 -0.58 15.41
CA MET A 68 -4.25 0.11 14.16
C MET A 68 -3.29 1.28 14.38
N LEU A 69 -3.53 2.11 15.40
CA LEU A 69 -2.65 3.24 15.74
C LEU A 69 -1.28 2.76 16.22
N ASP A 70 -1.22 1.70 17.04
CA ASP A 70 0.04 1.11 17.48
C ASP A 70 0.82 0.51 16.31
N ALA A 71 0.15 -0.09 15.33
CA ALA A 71 0.77 -0.62 14.13
C ALA A 71 1.34 0.52 13.24
N LEU A 72 0.61 1.63 13.09
CA LEU A 72 1.07 2.82 12.37
C LEU A 72 2.28 3.45 13.07
N GLU A 73 2.20 3.62 14.40
CA GLU A 73 3.30 4.17 15.19
C GLU A 73 4.57 3.29 15.06
N ALA A 74 4.43 1.97 15.21
CA ALA A 74 5.56 1.04 15.05
C ALA A 74 6.18 1.13 13.64
N MET A 75 5.35 1.28 12.59
CA MET A 75 5.84 1.42 11.22
C MET A 75 6.63 2.72 11.04
N GLN A 76 6.10 3.84 11.51
CA GLN A 76 6.70 5.15 11.29
C GLN A 76 7.89 5.42 12.21
N ASP A 77 7.82 5.00 13.47
CA ASP A 77 8.90 5.27 14.44
C ASP A 77 10.10 4.31 14.27
N THR A 78 9.88 3.11 13.69
CA THR A 78 10.95 2.12 13.49
C THR A 78 11.61 2.23 12.13
N TYR A 79 10.82 2.45 11.08
CA TYR A 79 11.29 2.26 9.70
C TYR A 79 11.35 3.53 8.86
N PHE A 80 10.62 4.60 9.22
CA PHE A 80 10.67 5.85 8.47
C PHE A 80 11.85 6.72 8.92
N ASP A 81 12.64 7.19 7.95
CA ASP A 81 13.72 8.14 8.19
C ASP A 81 13.33 9.53 7.64
N LEU A 82 13.18 10.49 8.55
CA LEU A 82 12.78 11.85 8.21
C LEU A 82 13.82 12.56 7.34
N PHE A 83 15.09 12.25 7.48
CA PHE A 83 16.16 12.89 6.71
C PHE A 83 16.17 12.46 5.25
N SER A 84 15.98 11.17 5.00
CA SER A 84 15.87 10.64 3.64
C SER A 84 14.46 10.80 3.06
N GLY A 85 13.46 11.07 3.90
CA GLY A 85 12.06 11.22 3.49
C GLY A 85 11.42 9.91 3.01
N THR A 86 11.92 8.76 3.44
CA THR A 86 11.49 7.44 2.97
C THR A 86 11.67 6.37 4.04
N TRP A 87 11.38 5.13 3.69
CA TRP A 87 11.65 3.93 4.49
C TRP A 87 12.90 3.22 3.94
N PRO A 88 14.12 3.48 4.48
CA PRO A 88 15.38 3.03 3.87
C PRO A 88 15.55 1.52 3.78
N SER A 89 14.79 0.75 4.57
CA SER A 89 14.78 -0.72 4.52
C SER A 89 13.82 -1.29 3.48
N ALA A 90 12.93 -0.47 2.92
CA ALA A 90 12.04 -0.85 1.82
C ALA A 90 12.80 -0.83 0.48
N ILE A 91 12.29 -1.56 -0.50
CA ILE A 91 12.69 -1.35 -1.90
C ILE A 91 11.86 -0.21 -2.50
N ASP A 92 12.32 0.38 -3.63
CA ASP A 92 11.77 1.62 -4.17
C ASP A 92 10.23 1.62 -4.29
N TRP A 93 9.67 0.63 -4.95
CA TRP A 93 8.22 0.55 -5.16
C TRP A 93 7.45 0.23 -3.87
N THR A 94 8.02 -0.57 -2.93
CA THR A 94 7.35 -0.84 -1.65
C THR A 94 7.28 0.40 -0.77
N SER A 95 8.23 1.33 -0.89
CA SER A 95 8.15 2.64 -0.23
C SER A 95 6.90 3.42 -0.68
N ALA A 96 6.56 3.39 -1.97
CA ALA A 96 5.33 4.01 -2.46
C ALA A 96 4.07 3.34 -1.87
N VAL A 97 4.08 2.01 -1.72
CA VAL A 97 3.01 1.28 -1.03
C VAL A 97 2.92 1.69 0.44
N MET A 98 4.06 1.90 1.14
CA MET A 98 4.04 2.40 2.53
C MET A 98 3.35 3.78 2.59
N GLY A 99 3.68 4.70 1.69
CA GLY A 99 3.02 6.00 1.56
C GLY A 99 1.51 5.88 1.36
N THR A 100 1.08 4.94 0.50
CA THR A 100 -0.33 4.60 0.28
C THR A 100 -0.99 4.13 1.57
N GLN A 101 -0.37 3.19 2.29
CA GLN A 101 -0.93 2.63 3.54
C GLN A 101 -1.05 3.69 4.63
N VAL A 102 -0.06 4.58 4.78
CA VAL A 102 -0.13 5.68 5.76
C VAL A 102 -1.28 6.62 5.39
N SER A 103 -1.35 7.12 4.16
CA SER A 103 -2.41 8.04 3.72
C SER A 103 -3.80 7.45 3.91
N ALA A 104 -3.99 6.18 3.54
CA ALA A 104 -5.26 5.46 3.70
C ALA A 104 -5.61 5.25 5.19
N THR A 105 -4.62 5.00 6.05
CA THR A 105 -4.83 4.85 7.50
C THR A 105 -5.27 6.17 8.12
N LEU A 106 -4.66 7.28 7.71
CA LEU A 106 -5.09 8.61 8.14
C LEU A 106 -6.55 8.88 7.74
N GLY A 107 -6.96 8.48 6.52
CA GLY A 107 -8.36 8.54 6.08
C GLY A 107 -9.30 7.74 6.97
N SER A 108 -8.89 6.55 7.40
CA SER A 108 -9.67 5.70 8.33
C SER A 108 -9.78 6.31 9.73
N ILE A 109 -8.73 6.98 10.22
CA ILE A 109 -8.77 7.74 11.48
C ILE A 109 -9.77 8.90 11.38
N VAL A 110 -9.76 9.66 10.29
CA VAL A 110 -10.71 10.76 10.06
C VAL A 110 -12.16 10.27 10.08
N SER A 111 -12.43 9.11 9.48
CA SER A 111 -13.76 8.50 9.49
C SER A 111 -14.22 8.13 10.91
N SER A 112 -13.28 7.86 11.83
CA SER A 112 -13.60 7.59 13.24
C SER A 112 -14.06 8.82 14.01
N LEU A 113 -13.64 10.02 13.61
CA LEU A 113 -14.05 11.27 14.26
C LEU A 113 -15.55 11.53 14.11
N ASP A 114 -16.18 11.05 13.04
CA ASP A 114 -17.62 11.18 12.81
C ASP A 114 -18.46 10.25 13.71
N VAL A 115 -17.91 9.11 14.10
CA VAL A 115 -18.63 8.06 14.84
C VAL A 115 -18.63 8.31 16.34
N SER A 116 -17.67 9.08 16.84
CA SER A 116 -17.49 9.32 18.27
C SER A 116 -18.31 10.52 18.77
N ALA A 117 -19.63 10.37 18.82
CA ALA A 117 -20.53 11.37 19.42
C ALA A 117 -20.23 11.66 20.91
N THR A 118 -19.34 10.90 21.52
CA THR A 118 -18.90 11.02 22.93
C THR A 118 -17.50 11.58 23.09
N SER A 119 -16.76 11.83 21.99
CA SER A 119 -15.40 12.37 22.05
C SER A 119 -15.38 13.79 22.59
N THR A 120 -14.52 14.04 23.56
CA THR A 120 -14.28 15.40 24.06
C THR A 120 -13.53 16.21 22.99
N CYS A 121 -13.61 17.54 23.09
CA CYS A 121 -12.81 18.44 22.24
C CYS A 121 -11.29 18.14 22.34
N ALA A 122 -10.83 17.70 23.51
CA ALA A 122 -9.44 17.31 23.73
C ALA A 122 -9.05 16.06 22.92
N ASP A 123 -9.91 15.04 22.87
CA ASP A 123 -9.68 13.82 22.10
C ASP A 123 -9.58 14.10 20.60
N MET A 124 -10.45 14.98 20.08
CA MET A 124 -10.39 15.41 18.68
C MET A 124 -9.06 16.12 18.35
N LEU A 125 -8.59 17.01 19.22
CA LEU A 125 -7.31 17.71 19.00
C LEU A 125 -6.11 16.75 19.03
N VAL A 126 -6.13 15.74 19.90
CA VAL A 126 -5.09 14.71 19.94
C VAL A 126 -5.07 13.92 18.64
N MET A 127 -6.24 13.49 18.14
CA MET A 127 -6.32 12.78 16.87
C MET A 127 -5.86 13.64 15.69
N GLN A 128 -6.20 14.92 15.66
CA GLN A 128 -5.71 15.84 14.63
C GLN A 128 -4.19 15.98 14.66
N ASN A 129 -3.58 16.08 15.85
CA ASN A 129 -2.11 16.12 15.98
C ASN A 129 -1.45 14.83 15.46
N ILE A 130 -2.05 13.66 15.69
CA ILE A 130 -1.56 12.39 15.15
C ILE A 130 -1.63 12.40 13.62
N ILE A 131 -2.76 12.82 13.07
CA ILE A 131 -2.98 12.93 11.63
C ILE A 131 -1.95 13.87 11.02
N ASP A 132 -1.80 15.08 11.56
CA ASP A 132 -0.88 16.10 11.02
C ASP A 132 0.59 15.63 11.07
N ARG A 133 0.99 14.95 12.17
CA ARG A 133 2.34 14.37 12.29
C ARG A 133 2.64 13.40 11.17
N TYR A 134 1.78 12.42 10.94
CA TYR A 134 2.04 11.37 9.95
C TYR A 134 1.81 11.85 8.52
N PHE A 135 0.88 12.79 8.32
CA PHE A 135 0.72 13.45 7.02
C PHE A 135 1.99 14.24 6.63
N ALA A 136 2.60 14.94 7.58
CA ALA A 136 3.87 15.62 7.32
C ALA A 136 4.96 14.65 6.86
N GLN A 137 5.02 13.44 7.43
CA GLN A 137 5.97 12.40 7.02
C GLN A 137 5.69 11.89 5.60
N THR A 138 4.43 11.60 5.26
CA THR A 138 4.08 11.21 3.88
C THR A 138 4.37 12.31 2.86
N SER A 139 4.18 13.57 3.21
CA SER A 139 4.49 14.70 2.34
C SER A 139 5.99 14.84 2.06
N VAL A 140 6.83 14.51 3.04
CA VAL A 140 8.30 14.51 2.88
C VAL A 140 8.77 13.44 1.91
N PHE A 141 8.02 12.36 1.70
CA PHE A 141 8.32 11.31 0.73
C PHE A 141 8.54 11.84 -0.69
N TYR A 142 7.96 12.97 -1.04
CA TYR A 142 8.24 13.66 -2.32
C TYR A 142 9.74 13.88 -2.55
N PHE A 143 10.49 14.19 -1.52
CA PHE A 143 11.94 14.39 -1.59
C PHE A 143 12.73 13.08 -1.44
N GLY A 144 12.11 12.03 -0.94
CA GLY A 144 12.69 10.70 -0.76
C GLY A 144 12.60 9.81 -2.01
N GLU A 145 11.78 10.16 -2.98
CA GLU A 145 11.67 9.43 -4.25
C GLU A 145 12.94 9.56 -5.09
N ASN A 146 13.41 8.44 -5.62
CA ASN A 146 14.54 8.45 -6.55
C ASN A 146 14.09 8.88 -7.96
N ALA A 147 14.01 10.18 -8.18
CA ALA A 147 13.56 10.74 -9.46
C ALA A 147 14.42 10.32 -10.65
N PHE A 148 15.72 10.08 -10.45
CA PHE A 148 16.64 9.68 -11.53
C PHE A 148 16.56 8.18 -11.85
N GLY A 149 16.20 7.36 -10.87
CA GLY A 149 16.03 5.91 -11.04
C GLY A 149 14.78 5.55 -11.85
N LEU A 150 13.75 6.40 -11.87
CA LEU A 150 12.45 6.15 -12.49
C LEU A 150 12.51 5.71 -13.93
N ARG A 151 13.41 6.26 -14.74
CA ARG A 151 13.54 5.93 -16.17
C ARG A 151 14.03 4.51 -16.40
N ASN A 152 14.57 3.87 -15.40
CA ASN A 152 15.12 2.51 -15.45
C ASN A 152 14.28 1.50 -14.65
N GLN A 153 13.10 1.94 -14.15
CA GLN A 153 12.20 1.08 -13.41
C GLN A 153 11.20 0.35 -14.32
N ALA A 154 10.55 -0.66 -13.77
CA ALA A 154 9.41 -1.30 -14.39
C ALA A 154 8.19 -0.37 -14.36
N TYR A 155 7.22 -0.60 -15.25
CA TYR A 155 6.05 0.27 -15.34
C TYR A 155 5.11 0.14 -14.14
N ASP A 156 5.06 -1.02 -13.49
CA ASP A 156 4.33 -1.21 -12.24
C ASP A 156 4.94 -0.42 -11.08
N ASP A 157 6.28 -0.34 -10.98
CA ASP A 157 6.96 0.48 -9.98
C ASP A 157 6.51 1.95 -10.05
N MET A 158 6.41 2.49 -11.27
CA MET A 158 5.91 3.84 -11.51
C MET A 158 4.44 3.99 -11.11
N LEU A 159 3.62 2.99 -11.40
CA LEU A 159 2.18 3.02 -11.12
C LEU A 159 1.88 2.92 -9.60
N TRP A 160 2.72 2.23 -8.83
CA TRP A 160 2.61 2.26 -7.37
C TRP A 160 2.77 3.68 -6.81
N VAL A 161 3.69 4.47 -7.38
CA VAL A 161 3.86 5.87 -7.00
C VAL A 161 2.63 6.70 -7.35
N VAL A 162 2.02 6.46 -8.52
CA VAL A 162 0.75 7.13 -8.89
C VAL A 162 -0.34 6.86 -7.85
N LEU A 163 -0.53 5.58 -7.47
CA LEU A 163 -1.55 5.22 -6.48
C LEU A 163 -1.27 5.87 -5.12
N GLY A 164 0.00 5.92 -4.69
CA GLY A 164 0.39 6.55 -3.43
C GLY A 164 0.04 8.04 -3.40
N TRP A 165 0.34 8.78 -4.45
CA TRP A 165 0.01 10.20 -4.51
C TRP A 165 -1.49 10.46 -4.69
N LEU A 166 -2.21 9.61 -5.42
CA LEU A 166 -3.67 9.70 -5.50
C LEU A 166 -4.32 9.44 -4.14
N GLU A 167 -3.80 8.48 -3.36
CA GLU A 167 -4.31 8.23 -2.00
C GLU A 167 -4.04 9.42 -1.07
N ASN A 168 -2.87 10.06 -1.20
CA ASN A 168 -2.55 11.29 -0.46
C ASN A 168 -3.49 12.44 -0.83
N LEU A 169 -3.79 12.62 -2.13
CA LEU A 169 -4.75 13.62 -2.63
C LEU A 169 -6.15 13.39 -2.04
N LYS A 170 -6.66 12.16 -2.13
CA LYS A 170 -7.96 11.77 -1.56
C LYS A 170 -8.05 12.11 -0.07
N PHE A 171 -7.00 11.76 0.68
CA PHE A 171 -6.93 12.06 2.10
C PHE A 171 -6.94 13.57 2.35
N ALA A 172 -6.09 14.34 1.67
CA ALA A 172 -5.95 15.77 1.88
C ALA A 172 -7.26 16.53 1.61
N GLU A 173 -7.96 16.20 0.51
CA GLU A 173 -9.25 16.79 0.18
C GLU A 173 -10.33 16.45 1.23
N MET A 174 -10.44 15.18 1.61
CA MET A 174 -11.44 14.74 2.58
C MET A 174 -11.20 15.36 3.96
N TYR A 175 -9.95 15.35 4.44
CA TYR A 175 -9.61 15.84 5.78
C TYR A 175 -9.75 17.35 5.89
N SER A 176 -9.45 18.10 4.82
CA SER A 176 -9.57 19.57 4.82
C SER A 176 -10.96 20.07 5.20
N LEU A 177 -12.01 19.31 4.85
CA LEU A 177 -13.41 19.63 5.17
C LEU A 177 -13.80 19.26 6.60
N LYS A 178 -13.01 18.45 7.28
CA LYS A 178 -13.25 17.94 8.63
C LYS A 178 -12.30 18.50 9.67
N HIS A 179 -11.28 19.21 9.25
CA HIS A 179 -10.31 19.83 10.16
C HIS A 179 -10.96 20.93 11.01
N TRP A 180 -10.51 21.04 12.27
CA TRP A 180 -11.05 22.00 13.23
C TRP A 180 -11.04 23.45 12.74
N ASP A 181 -9.97 23.90 12.08
CA ASP A 181 -9.85 25.26 11.58
C ASP A 181 -10.91 25.57 10.51
N PHE A 182 -11.22 24.60 9.64
CA PHE A 182 -12.30 24.74 8.66
C PHE A 182 -13.67 24.80 9.33
N LEU A 183 -13.94 23.87 10.26
CA LEU A 183 -15.25 23.76 10.93
C LEU A 183 -15.56 24.95 11.83
N ARG A 184 -14.55 25.56 12.46
CA ARG A 184 -14.72 26.64 13.44
C ARG A 184 -14.42 28.04 12.90
N HIS A 185 -13.45 28.14 12.00
CA HIS A 185 -12.93 29.43 11.54
C HIS A 185 -13.06 29.62 10.03
N ASN A 186 -13.58 28.60 9.30
CA ASN A 186 -13.62 28.57 7.83
C ASN A 186 -12.24 28.83 7.19
N ASN A 187 -11.19 28.43 7.88
CA ASN A 187 -9.81 28.49 7.39
C ASN A 187 -9.44 27.17 6.72
N GLY A 188 -8.74 27.24 5.60
CA GLY A 188 -8.21 26.04 4.95
C GLY A 188 -7.17 25.33 5.83
N TRP A 189 -7.21 24.00 5.84
CA TRP A 189 -6.16 23.20 6.44
C TRP A 189 -4.83 23.38 5.68
N HIS A 190 -3.72 23.52 6.41
CA HIS A 190 -2.41 23.77 5.82
C HIS A 190 -1.94 22.69 4.84
N GLY A 191 -2.37 21.44 5.02
CA GLY A 191 -2.02 20.32 4.14
C GLY A 191 -2.53 20.45 2.70
N LEU A 192 -3.48 21.34 2.42
CA LEU A 192 -3.91 21.65 1.05
C LEU A 192 -2.77 22.18 0.17
N GLN A 193 -1.72 22.72 0.76
CA GLN A 193 -0.53 23.18 0.04
C GLN A 193 0.25 22.01 -0.62
N VAL A 194 0.06 20.78 -0.17
CA VAL A 194 0.70 19.58 -0.74
C VAL A 194 0.00 19.11 -2.01
N ILE A 195 -1.27 19.45 -2.21
CA ILE A 195 -2.09 18.98 -3.35
C ILE A 195 -1.42 19.25 -4.72
N PRO A 196 -0.95 20.46 -5.06
CA PRO A 196 -0.32 20.69 -6.36
C PRO A 196 0.93 19.85 -6.59
N MET A 197 1.72 19.63 -5.54
CA MET A 197 2.93 18.82 -5.58
C MET A 197 2.60 17.33 -5.78
N ALA A 198 1.64 16.81 -5.04
CA ALA A 198 1.17 15.43 -5.15
C ALA A 198 0.55 15.16 -6.54
N ALA A 199 -0.27 16.09 -7.03
CA ALA A 199 -0.87 16.01 -8.35
C ALA A 199 0.18 15.99 -9.46
N HIS A 200 1.18 16.86 -9.38
CA HIS A 200 2.29 16.91 -10.33
C HIS A 200 3.06 15.58 -10.38
N ARG A 201 3.36 15.01 -9.22
CA ARG A 201 4.06 13.71 -9.14
C ARG A 201 3.20 12.57 -9.70
N ALA A 202 1.92 12.50 -9.34
CA ALA A 202 1.01 11.51 -9.90
C ALA A 202 0.97 11.57 -11.42
N ARG A 203 0.87 12.77 -12.01
CA ARG A 203 0.87 12.95 -13.46
C ARG A 203 2.17 12.50 -14.12
N ILE A 204 3.32 12.92 -13.60
CA ILE A 204 4.62 12.55 -14.19
C ILE A 204 4.79 11.04 -14.24
N PHE A 205 4.53 10.35 -13.13
CA PHE A 205 4.68 8.90 -13.06
C PHE A 205 3.65 8.18 -13.93
N TYR A 206 2.43 8.71 -14.00
CA TYR A 206 1.41 8.17 -14.89
C TYR A 206 1.81 8.29 -16.37
N ASP A 207 2.27 9.47 -16.82
CA ASP A 207 2.68 9.70 -18.19
C ASP A 207 3.84 8.80 -18.61
N LEU A 208 4.82 8.60 -17.71
CA LEU A 208 5.93 7.67 -17.93
C LEU A 208 5.45 6.22 -18.04
N ALA A 209 4.57 5.78 -17.14
CA ALA A 209 4.07 4.41 -17.13
C ALA A 209 3.14 4.12 -18.33
N ALA A 210 2.32 5.09 -18.76
CA ALA A 210 1.40 4.91 -19.88
C ALA A 210 2.12 4.55 -21.20
N ALA A 211 3.41 4.90 -21.33
CA ALA A 211 4.25 4.47 -22.45
C ALA A 211 4.46 2.94 -22.51
N GLY A 212 4.14 2.22 -21.46
CA GLY A 212 4.21 0.74 -21.39
C GLY A 212 3.07 0.01 -22.11
N TRP A 213 2.03 0.73 -22.58
CA TRP A 213 0.98 0.10 -23.36
C TRP A 213 1.52 -0.32 -24.74
N ASP A 214 1.41 -1.60 -25.06
CA ASP A 214 1.94 -2.16 -26.30
C ASP A 214 0.88 -2.97 -27.06
N GLU A 215 0.52 -2.50 -28.26
CA GLU A 215 -0.44 -3.17 -29.14
C GLU A 215 0.20 -4.15 -30.13
N SER A 216 1.52 -4.18 -30.19
CA SER A 216 2.24 -5.06 -31.13
C SER A 216 2.26 -6.53 -30.69
N LEU A 217 2.08 -6.76 -29.39
CA LEU A 217 2.04 -8.11 -28.78
C LEU A 217 0.70 -8.32 -28.06
N CYS A 218 0.16 -9.53 -28.14
CA CYS A 218 -1.03 -9.96 -27.39
C CYS A 218 -2.30 -9.11 -27.62
N GLY A 219 -2.36 -8.35 -28.70
CA GLY A 219 -3.53 -7.49 -29.00
C GLY A 219 -3.72 -6.33 -28.04
N GLY A 220 -2.69 -5.92 -27.30
CA GLY A 220 -2.73 -4.85 -26.32
C GLY A 220 -2.10 -5.25 -24.98
N GLY A 221 -2.35 -4.42 -23.97
CA GLY A 221 -1.88 -4.63 -22.60
C GLY A 221 -0.52 -3.99 -22.29
N MET A 222 -0.31 -3.72 -21.00
CA MET A 222 0.95 -3.17 -20.51
C MET A 222 2.07 -4.21 -20.53
N ILE A 223 3.25 -3.81 -20.93
CA ILE A 223 4.50 -4.55 -20.70
C ILE A 223 4.96 -4.25 -19.27
N TRP A 224 5.46 -5.26 -18.56
CA TRP A 224 5.98 -5.10 -17.21
C TRP A 224 7.24 -4.21 -17.17
N ASN A 225 8.27 -4.58 -17.94
CA ASN A 225 9.56 -3.90 -17.92
C ASN A 225 10.08 -3.67 -19.34
N PRO A 226 10.45 -2.41 -19.70
CA PRO A 226 10.87 -2.08 -21.06
C PRO A 226 12.23 -2.66 -21.46
N TYR A 227 13.05 -3.11 -20.50
CA TYR A 227 14.43 -3.57 -20.72
C TYR A 227 14.55 -5.08 -20.77
N LEU A 228 13.55 -5.80 -20.30
CA LEU A 228 13.54 -7.26 -20.24
C LEU A 228 12.79 -7.87 -21.43
N THR A 229 12.77 -9.21 -21.49
CA THR A 229 11.87 -9.96 -22.37
C THR A 229 10.42 -9.53 -22.08
N PRO A 230 9.61 -9.23 -23.11
CA PRO A 230 8.24 -8.78 -22.90
C PRO A 230 7.47 -9.76 -22.00
N TYR A 231 6.91 -9.20 -20.96
CA TYR A 231 6.07 -9.89 -20.01
C TYR A 231 4.83 -9.04 -19.76
N LYS A 232 3.66 -9.57 -20.07
CA LYS A 232 2.38 -8.91 -19.83
C LYS A 232 1.74 -9.58 -18.62
N ASN A 233 1.95 -8.97 -17.46
CA ASN A 233 1.52 -9.52 -16.19
C ASN A 233 0.23 -8.88 -15.68
N ALA A 234 -0.41 -9.55 -14.72
CA ALA A 234 -1.63 -9.10 -14.09
C ALA A 234 -1.40 -7.75 -13.43
N ILE A 235 -0.39 -7.66 -12.55
CA ILE A 235 -0.20 -6.49 -11.72
C ILE A 235 -0.01 -5.19 -12.50
N THR A 236 0.84 -5.16 -13.54
CA THR A 236 1.06 -3.91 -14.30
C THR A 236 -0.21 -3.45 -15.01
N ASN A 237 -1.01 -4.40 -15.53
CA ASN A 237 -2.27 -4.08 -16.20
C ASN A 237 -3.36 -3.66 -15.21
N GLU A 238 -3.44 -4.29 -14.05
CA GLU A 238 -4.36 -3.95 -12.96
C GLU A 238 -4.04 -2.57 -12.38
N LEU A 239 -2.75 -2.29 -12.16
CA LEU A 239 -2.28 -0.98 -11.71
C LEU A 239 -2.57 0.10 -12.73
N PHE A 240 -2.37 -0.18 -14.02
CA PHE A 240 -2.68 0.81 -15.05
C PHE A 240 -4.18 1.11 -15.12
N ALA A 241 -5.04 0.11 -14.97
CA ALA A 241 -6.48 0.32 -14.86
C ALA A 241 -6.85 1.12 -13.59
N ALA A 242 -6.29 0.75 -12.43
CA ALA A 242 -6.56 1.41 -11.14
C ALA A 242 -6.02 2.85 -11.11
N ALA A 243 -4.79 3.07 -11.60
CA ALA A 243 -4.21 4.40 -11.69
C ALA A 243 -4.97 5.28 -12.67
N SER A 244 -5.34 4.76 -13.84
CA SER A 244 -6.09 5.52 -14.84
C SER A 244 -7.46 5.96 -14.31
N ILE A 245 -8.21 5.05 -13.68
CA ILE A 245 -9.50 5.44 -13.11
C ILE A 245 -9.35 6.37 -11.91
N GLY A 246 -8.30 6.19 -11.11
CA GLY A 246 -7.96 7.10 -10.02
C GLY A 246 -7.61 8.50 -10.51
N MET A 247 -6.84 8.62 -11.59
CA MET A 247 -6.57 9.90 -12.27
C MET A 247 -7.86 10.55 -12.79
N TYR A 248 -8.79 9.77 -13.35
CA TYR A 248 -10.07 10.31 -13.79
C TYR A 248 -10.93 10.86 -12.64
N LEU A 249 -10.99 10.13 -11.52
CA LEU A 249 -11.91 10.45 -10.43
C LEU A 249 -11.36 11.49 -9.43
N TYR A 250 -10.06 11.44 -9.12
CA TYR A 250 -9.48 12.15 -7.97
C TYR A 250 -8.34 13.11 -8.32
N PHE A 251 -7.84 13.08 -9.55
CA PHE A 251 -6.77 13.99 -9.94
C PHE A 251 -7.32 15.42 -10.14
N PRO A 252 -6.82 16.43 -9.39
CA PRO A 252 -7.38 17.77 -9.41
C PRO A 252 -6.90 18.61 -10.61
N GLY A 253 -6.09 18.02 -11.49
CA GLY A 253 -5.38 18.71 -12.55
C GLY A 253 -3.97 19.14 -12.13
N ASP A 254 -3.16 19.49 -13.12
CA ASP A 254 -1.80 19.96 -12.91
C ASP A 254 -1.47 21.08 -13.90
N ASN A 255 -1.20 22.26 -13.36
CA ASN A 255 -0.81 23.45 -14.13
C ASN A 255 0.72 23.59 -14.27
N ASN A 256 1.50 22.71 -13.63
CA ASN A 256 2.93 22.72 -13.76
C ASN A 256 3.33 22.09 -15.10
N THR A 257 3.83 22.91 -16.02
CA THR A 257 4.28 22.46 -17.34
C THR A 257 5.71 21.93 -17.37
N SER A 258 6.35 21.79 -16.21
CA SER A 258 7.71 21.26 -16.14
C SER A 258 7.72 19.80 -16.63
N PRO A 259 8.41 19.51 -17.75
CA PRO A 259 8.47 18.18 -18.34
C PRO A 259 9.66 17.38 -17.81
N TYR A 260 10.19 17.74 -16.64
CA TYR A 260 11.51 17.27 -16.19
C TYR A 260 11.71 15.75 -16.29
N MET A 261 10.64 14.97 -16.21
CA MET A 261 10.69 13.51 -16.26
C MET A 261 9.85 12.92 -17.40
N ALA A 262 8.94 13.66 -17.98
CA ALA A 262 8.07 13.16 -19.05
C ALA A 262 8.53 13.69 -20.41
N GLN A 263 8.96 12.81 -21.32
CA GLN A 263 9.14 13.17 -22.72
C GLN A 263 7.76 13.19 -23.37
N GLY A 264 7.29 14.35 -23.76
CA GLY A 264 6.11 14.51 -24.60
C GLY A 264 4.84 15.02 -23.95
N SER A 265 4.79 15.28 -22.64
CA SER A 265 3.64 15.95 -22.04
C SER A 265 3.74 17.46 -22.24
N GLU A 266 3.34 17.92 -23.40
CA GLU A 266 3.15 19.36 -23.65
C GLU A 266 1.79 19.79 -23.08
N GLY A 267 1.82 20.51 -21.95
CA GLY A 267 0.63 21.21 -21.48
C GLY A 267 0.16 20.85 -20.06
N SER A 268 -0.80 21.61 -19.58
CA SER A 268 -1.48 21.37 -18.32
C SER A 268 -2.43 20.17 -18.44
N ALA A 269 -2.36 19.24 -17.51
CA ALA A 269 -3.33 18.16 -17.42
C ALA A 269 -4.61 18.65 -16.71
N LYS A 270 -5.76 18.25 -17.21
CA LYS A 270 -7.07 18.68 -16.69
C LYS A 270 -7.65 17.62 -15.74
N PRO A 271 -8.43 18.03 -14.73
CA PRO A 271 -9.24 17.10 -13.97
C PRO A 271 -10.27 16.43 -14.89
N HIS A 272 -10.58 15.17 -14.59
CA HIS A 272 -11.60 14.38 -15.30
C HIS A 272 -11.39 14.25 -16.82
N ASP A 273 -10.13 14.27 -17.29
CA ASP A 273 -9.84 14.09 -18.72
C ASP A 273 -10.27 12.68 -19.16
N SER A 274 -11.00 12.62 -20.29
CA SER A 274 -11.57 11.36 -20.80
C SER A 274 -10.50 10.32 -21.13
N VAL A 275 -9.28 10.74 -21.45
CA VAL A 275 -8.18 9.83 -21.76
C VAL A 275 -7.87 8.86 -20.60
N TYR A 276 -8.02 9.33 -19.37
CA TYR A 276 -7.83 8.48 -18.20
C TYR A 276 -8.93 7.41 -18.08
N LEU A 277 -10.20 7.79 -18.31
CA LEU A 277 -11.31 6.84 -18.31
C LEU A 277 -11.19 5.82 -19.46
N GLU A 278 -10.82 6.28 -20.65
CA GLU A 278 -10.60 5.44 -21.83
C GLU A 278 -9.48 4.40 -21.57
N ASN A 279 -8.35 4.83 -20.97
CA ASN A 279 -7.25 3.95 -20.60
C ASN A 279 -7.67 2.93 -19.54
N ALA A 280 -8.46 3.34 -18.54
CA ALA A 280 -8.96 2.43 -17.52
C ALA A 280 -9.87 1.34 -18.11
N ILE A 281 -10.84 1.73 -18.96
CA ILE A 281 -11.74 0.80 -19.66
C ILE A 281 -10.94 -0.15 -20.57
N LYS A 282 -10.01 0.40 -21.34
CA LYS A 282 -9.16 -0.34 -22.27
C LYS A 282 -8.32 -1.40 -21.56
N SER A 283 -7.68 -1.02 -20.45
CA SER A 283 -6.85 -1.94 -19.66
C SER A 283 -7.69 -3.02 -18.98
N TYR A 284 -8.80 -2.64 -18.35
CA TYR A 284 -9.71 -3.59 -17.71
C TYR A 284 -10.29 -4.59 -18.72
N LYS A 285 -10.71 -4.11 -19.90
CA LYS A 285 -11.20 -4.98 -20.97
C LYS A 285 -10.12 -5.97 -21.42
N TRP A 286 -8.89 -5.51 -21.62
CA TRP A 286 -7.79 -6.39 -22.00
C TRP A 286 -7.55 -7.47 -20.93
N LEU A 287 -7.55 -7.13 -19.64
CA LEU A 287 -7.44 -8.09 -18.54
C LEU A 287 -8.52 -9.16 -18.61
N MET A 288 -9.77 -8.80 -18.82
CA MET A 288 -10.89 -9.72 -18.89
C MET A 288 -10.80 -10.65 -20.12
N GLU A 289 -10.29 -10.16 -21.24
CA GLU A 289 -10.16 -10.91 -22.50
C GLU A 289 -8.86 -11.75 -22.56
N SER A 290 -7.85 -11.46 -21.73
CA SER A 290 -6.52 -12.08 -21.78
C SER A 290 -6.48 -13.56 -21.39
N GLN A 291 -7.52 -14.09 -20.76
CA GLN A 291 -7.56 -15.43 -20.15
C GLN A 291 -6.55 -15.63 -19.00
N MET A 292 -6.05 -14.55 -18.43
CA MET A 292 -5.15 -14.58 -17.27
C MET A 292 -5.89 -15.02 -16.00
N ARG A 293 -7.20 -14.77 -15.92
CA ARG A 293 -8.03 -15.25 -14.83
C ARG A 293 -8.35 -16.74 -15.03
N SER A 294 -7.96 -17.57 -14.06
CA SER A 294 -8.24 -19.01 -14.09
C SER A 294 -9.74 -19.28 -14.10
N PRO A 295 -10.27 -20.04 -15.06
CA PRO A 295 -11.70 -20.39 -15.10
C PRO A 295 -12.15 -21.18 -13.87
N ASP A 296 -11.30 -22.09 -13.37
CA ASP A 296 -11.62 -22.98 -12.26
C ASP A 296 -11.51 -22.29 -10.90
N ALA A 297 -10.40 -21.56 -10.68
CA ALA A 297 -10.13 -20.89 -9.41
C ALA A 297 -10.78 -19.50 -9.32
N GLY A 298 -11.10 -18.87 -10.46
CA GLY A 298 -11.67 -17.52 -10.51
C GLY A 298 -10.70 -16.41 -10.08
N MET A 299 -9.39 -16.69 -10.03
CA MET A 299 -8.33 -15.79 -9.59
C MET A 299 -7.36 -15.49 -10.73
N TYR A 300 -6.73 -14.30 -10.68
CA TYR A 300 -5.72 -13.91 -11.65
C TYR A 300 -4.40 -14.65 -11.41
N GLN A 301 -3.85 -15.18 -12.49
CA GLN A 301 -2.51 -15.75 -12.57
C GLN A 301 -1.53 -14.65 -12.95
N ASP A 302 -0.21 -14.88 -12.75
CA ASP A 302 0.78 -13.83 -12.77
C ASP A 302 0.93 -13.12 -14.11
N GLY A 303 1.02 -13.85 -15.24
CA GLY A 303 1.15 -13.20 -16.53
C GLY A 303 1.60 -14.10 -17.67
N PHE A 304 1.85 -13.48 -18.83
CA PHE A 304 2.22 -14.16 -20.05
C PHE A 304 3.57 -13.70 -20.61
N HIS A 305 4.38 -14.64 -21.03
CA HIS A 305 5.42 -14.44 -22.02
C HIS A 305 4.92 -14.74 -23.44
N VAL A 306 5.73 -14.37 -24.43
CA VAL A 306 5.49 -14.62 -25.85
C VAL A 306 6.49 -15.66 -26.35
N THR A 307 6.01 -16.84 -26.75
CA THR A 307 6.87 -17.93 -27.19
C THR A 307 7.73 -17.49 -28.40
N GLY A 308 9.04 -17.72 -28.27
CA GLY A 308 9.99 -17.44 -29.33
C GLY A 308 10.34 -15.97 -29.53
N TRP A 309 9.88 -15.07 -28.67
CA TRP A 309 10.33 -13.68 -28.71
C TRP A 309 11.83 -13.59 -28.40
N HIS A 310 12.56 -12.81 -29.19
CA HIS A 310 14.00 -12.66 -28.99
C HIS A 310 14.49 -11.30 -29.51
N ARG A 311 15.33 -10.61 -28.73
CA ARG A 311 16.05 -9.40 -29.14
C ARG A 311 17.49 -9.77 -29.47
N TYR A 312 17.90 -9.53 -30.71
CA TYR A 312 19.26 -9.76 -31.18
C TYR A 312 20.21 -8.66 -30.69
N PRO A 313 21.54 -8.94 -30.61
CA PRO A 313 22.54 -7.95 -30.21
C PRO A 313 22.60 -6.69 -31.09
N ASN A 314 22.16 -6.78 -32.34
CA ASN A 314 22.08 -5.67 -33.27
C ASN A 314 20.84 -4.79 -33.09
N GLY A 315 20.01 -5.07 -32.07
CA GLY A 315 18.80 -4.32 -31.78
C GLY A 315 17.55 -4.77 -32.55
N THR A 316 17.68 -5.70 -33.53
CA THR A 316 16.50 -6.25 -34.20
C THR A 316 15.70 -7.17 -33.27
N VAL A 317 14.40 -7.27 -33.48
CA VAL A 317 13.50 -8.10 -32.67
C VAL A 317 12.86 -9.17 -33.55
N ASN A 318 12.87 -10.41 -33.07
CA ASN A 318 11.98 -11.46 -33.54
C ASN A 318 10.76 -11.45 -32.60
N PRO A 319 9.54 -11.14 -33.07
CA PRO A 319 8.36 -11.06 -32.22
C PRO A 319 7.85 -12.44 -31.73
N GLY A 320 8.46 -13.54 -32.17
CA GLY A 320 7.98 -14.89 -31.86
C GLY A 320 6.58 -15.12 -32.43
N THR A 321 5.70 -15.70 -31.62
CA THR A 321 4.28 -15.91 -31.99
C THR A 321 3.46 -14.60 -31.99
N GLY A 322 3.97 -13.53 -31.34
CA GLY A 322 3.22 -12.29 -31.10
C GLY A 322 2.02 -12.46 -30.17
N LYS A 323 1.84 -13.63 -29.57
CA LYS A 323 0.67 -13.98 -28.73
C LYS A 323 1.10 -14.22 -27.29
N CYS A 324 0.21 -13.94 -26.37
CA CYS A 324 0.33 -14.32 -24.97
C CYS A 324 0.03 -15.81 -24.80
N ASP A 325 1.02 -16.67 -25.05
CA ASP A 325 0.86 -18.13 -25.16
C ASP A 325 1.72 -18.93 -24.17
N GLU A 326 2.52 -18.26 -23.34
CA GLU A 326 3.30 -18.91 -22.28
C GLU A 326 2.88 -18.33 -20.91
N LEU A 327 1.85 -18.97 -20.30
CA LEU A 327 1.24 -18.51 -19.05
C LEU A 327 2.06 -18.94 -17.84
N ASN A 328 2.48 -17.96 -17.02
CA ASN A 328 2.91 -18.17 -15.65
C ASN A 328 1.70 -18.31 -14.73
N ARG A 329 1.52 -19.50 -14.16
CA ARG A 329 0.34 -19.88 -13.37
C ARG A 329 0.43 -19.54 -11.88
N MET A 330 1.48 -18.84 -11.45
CA MET A 330 1.57 -18.37 -10.07
C MET A 330 0.41 -17.46 -9.74
N VAL A 331 -0.11 -17.59 -8.52
CA VAL A 331 -1.20 -16.76 -8.01
C VAL A 331 -0.67 -16.02 -6.79
N TYR A 332 -0.70 -14.69 -6.85
CA TYR A 332 -0.28 -13.81 -5.78
C TYR A 332 -1.47 -13.02 -5.24
N THR A 333 -1.44 -12.69 -3.94
CA THR A 333 -2.57 -12.00 -3.29
C THR A 333 -2.77 -10.59 -3.84
N TYR A 334 -1.71 -9.86 -4.17
CA TYR A 334 -1.79 -8.48 -4.66
C TYR A 334 -2.50 -8.37 -6.03
N ASN A 335 -2.33 -9.36 -6.93
CA ASN A 335 -3.06 -9.43 -8.18
C ASN A 335 -4.58 -9.54 -7.98
N GLN A 336 -5.02 -10.15 -6.88
CA GLN A 336 -6.44 -10.23 -6.54
C GLN A 336 -6.96 -8.95 -5.89
N GLY A 337 -6.03 -8.09 -5.39
CA GLY A 337 -6.37 -6.86 -4.70
C GLY A 337 -6.54 -5.67 -5.64
N VAL A 338 -5.51 -5.32 -6.41
CA VAL A 338 -5.43 -4.06 -7.16
C VAL A 338 -6.62 -3.87 -8.11
N VAL A 339 -7.04 -4.92 -8.80
CA VAL A 339 -8.17 -4.87 -9.73
C VAL A 339 -9.49 -4.48 -9.05
N LEU A 340 -9.64 -4.70 -7.73
CA LEU A 340 -10.85 -4.31 -6.99
C LEU A 340 -11.03 -2.79 -6.97
N SER A 341 -9.95 -2.03 -6.78
CA SER A 341 -10.01 -0.56 -6.87
C SER A 341 -10.35 -0.08 -8.28
N ALA A 342 -9.81 -0.74 -9.31
CA ALA A 342 -10.18 -0.47 -10.69
C ALA A 342 -11.68 -0.73 -10.93
N SER A 343 -12.18 -1.88 -10.49
CA SER A 343 -13.60 -2.26 -10.62
C SER A 343 -14.53 -1.25 -9.96
N ARG A 344 -14.23 -0.86 -8.71
CA ARG A 344 -15.02 0.15 -8.00
C ARG A 344 -15.01 1.50 -8.72
N GLY A 345 -13.82 1.97 -9.11
CA GLY A 345 -13.69 3.25 -9.81
C GLY A 345 -14.42 3.29 -11.15
N LEU A 346 -14.34 2.18 -11.92
CA LEU A 346 -15.07 2.04 -13.19
C LEU A 346 -16.59 2.04 -12.98
N TRP A 347 -17.08 1.38 -11.92
CA TRP A 347 -18.49 1.48 -11.56
C TRP A 347 -18.89 2.92 -11.24
N ILE A 348 -18.12 3.65 -10.42
CA ILE A 348 -18.39 5.05 -10.08
C ILE A 348 -18.44 5.91 -11.33
N ALA A 349 -17.47 5.74 -12.26
CA ALA A 349 -17.38 6.56 -13.45
C ALA A 349 -18.43 6.23 -14.53
N THR A 350 -18.93 4.99 -14.58
CA THR A 350 -19.80 4.51 -15.67
C THR A 350 -21.21 4.16 -15.22
N GLY A 351 -21.43 3.85 -13.95
CA GLY A 351 -22.67 3.30 -13.39
C GLY A 351 -22.87 1.80 -13.70
N ALA A 352 -21.95 1.14 -14.39
CA ALA A 352 -22.13 -0.25 -14.80
C ALA A 352 -21.89 -1.22 -13.64
N ARG A 353 -22.96 -1.86 -13.17
CA ARG A 353 -22.97 -2.81 -12.05
C ARG A 353 -22.04 -4.01 -12.28
N SER A 354 -21.82 -4.43 -13.54
CA SER A 354 -20.97 -5.57 -13.87
C SER A 354 -19.57 -5.50 -13.25
N TYR A 355 -19.00 -4.30 -13.11
CA TYR A 355 -17.72 -4.11 -12.45
C TYR A 355 -17.75 -4.51 -10.96
N LEU A 356 -18.86 -4.23 -10.27
CA LEU A 356 -19.03 -4.67 -8.87
C LEU A 356 -19.25 -6.18 -8.79
N ASP A 357 -20.03 -6.76 -9.70
CA ASP A 357 -20.28 -8.19 -9.75
C ASP A 357 -18.97 -8.97 -9.98
N ASP A 358 -18.10 -8.50 -10.89
CA ASP A 358 -16.77 -9.06 -11.13
C ASP A 358 -15.87 -8.98 -9.88
N GLY A 359 -15.85 -7.82 -9.22
CA GLY A 359 -15.09 -7.61 -7.99
C GLY A 359 -15.56 -8.55 -6.87
N HIS A 360 -16.86 -8.65 -6.64
CA HIS A 360 -17.42 -9.55 -5.62
C HIS A 360 -17.13 -11.03 -5.93
N ALA A 361 -17.24 -11.45 -7.19
CA ALA A 361 -16.90 -12.80 -7.60
C ALA A 361 -15.43 -13.13 -7.34
N LEU A 362 -14.53 -12.16 -7.52
CA LEU A 362 -13.11 -12.32 -7.22
C LEU A 362 -12.87 -12.42 -5.70
N VAL A 363 -13.42 -11.51 -4.90
CA VAL A 363 -13.29 -11.55 -3.43
C VAL A 363 -13.76 -12.88 -2.87
N GLU A 364 -14.90 -13.40 -3.33
CA GLU A 364 -15.42 -14.71 -2.91
C GLU A 364 -14.51 -15.86 -3.31
N SER A 365 -13.87 -15.77 -4.48
CA SER A 365 -12.89 -16.76 -4.91
C SER A 365 -11.66 -16.76 -4.00
N VAL A 366 -11.14 -15.57 -3.63
CA VAL A 366 -10.04 -15.42 -2.67
C VAL A 366 -10.43 -16.00 -1.31
N ILE A 367 -11.60 -15.62 -0.77
CA ILE A 367 -12.07 -16.12 0.53
C ILE A 367 -12.14 -17.65 0.54
N ARG A 368 -12.72 -18.26 -0.49
CA ARG A 368 -12.76 -19.73 -0.61
C ARG A 368 -11.36 -20.35 -0.70
N ALA A 369 -10.45 -19.70 -1.43
CA ALA A 369 -9.07 -20.15 -1.59
C ALA A 369 -8.23 -20.09 -0.30
N THR A 370 -8.75 -19.51 0.78
CA THR A 370 -8.14 -19.57 2.13
C THR A 370 -8.65 -20.75 2.97
N GLY A 371 -9.60 -21.54 2.46
CA GLY A 371 -10.26 -22.61 3.24
C GLY A 371 -11.43 -22.11 4.10
N TRP A 372 -11.83 -20.85 3.98
CA TRP A 372 -12.98 -20.28 4.68
C TRP A 372 -14.30 -20.73 4.02
N PRO A 373 -15.39 -21.01 4.76
CA PRO A 373 -15.53 -20.90 6.23
C PRO A 373 -15.18 -22.18 7.01
N ASN A 374 -14.81 -23.26 6.31
CA ASN A 374 -14.60 -24.58 6.91
C ASN A 374 -13.30 -24.64 7.73
N LEU A 375 -12.46 -23.63 7.65
CA LEU A 375 -11.15 -23.53 8.32
C LEU A 375 -10.26 -24.75 7.99
N ASP A 376 -10.27 -25.18 6.71
CA ASP A 376 -9.44 -26.28 6.25
C ASP A 376 -7.96 -25.95 6.48
N PRO A 377 -7.21 -26.76 7.26
CA PRO A 377 -5.80 -26.55 7.50
C PRO A 377 -4.91 -26.83 6.30
N ALA A 378 -5.44 -27.54 5.28
CA ALA A 378 -4.71 -27.79 4.05
C ALA A 378 -4.63 -26.52 3.19
N TRP A 379 -3.57 -26.42 2.39
CA TRP A 379 -3.44 -25.37 1.39
C TRP A 379 -4.62 -25.40 0.39
N SER A 380 -5.37 -24.31 0.33
CA SER A 380 -6.61 -24.22 -0.45
C SER A 380 -6.47 -23.36 -1.72
N GLY A 381 -5.26 -22.93 -2.07
CA GLY A 381 -4.94 -22.15 -3.27
C GLY A 381 -4.36 -20.76 -3.01
N LEU A 382 -4.77 -20.09 -1.93
CA LEU A 382 -4.26 -18.79 -1.52
C LEU A 382 -4.28 -18.62 0.01
N GLY A 383 -4.08 -19.73 0.70
CA GLY A 383 -4.04 -19.78 2.16
C GLY A 383 -4.59 -21.10 2.70
N ARG A 384 -4.74 -21.13 4.02
CA ARG A 384 -5.25 -22.28 4.80
C ARG A 384 -5.91 -21.78 6.09
N GLY A 385 -6.76 -22.59 6.69
CA GLY A 385 -7.41 -22.25 7.96
C GLY A 385 -8.21 -20.95 7.93
N GLY A 386 -8.66 -20.50 6.75
CA GLY A 386 -9.34 -19.23 6.55
C GLY A 386 -8.42 -18.00 6.50
N VAL A 387 -7.10 -18.16 6.61
CA VAL A 387 -6.10 -17.08 6.63
C VAL A 387 -5.46 -16.92 5.26
N LEU A 388 -5.34 -15.69 4.80
CA LEU A 388 -4.69 -15.33 3.54
C LEU A 388 -3.17 -15.50 3.65
N GLU A 389 -2.58 -16.26 2.74
CA GLU A 389 -1.14 -16.52 2.67
C GLU A 389 -0.59 -16.34 1.26
N GLU A 390 0.67 -15.92 1.18
CA GLU A 390 1.50 -16.19 0.01
C GLU A 390 2.07 -17.61 0.09
N PHE A 391 2.25 -18.24 -1.06
CA PHE A 391 2.81 -19.58 -1.14
C PHE A 391 4.16 -19.74 -0.43
N CYS A 392 4.93 -18.66 -0.34
CA CYS A 392 6.25 -18.62 0.31
C CYS A 392 6.21 -18.38 1.83
N ASP A 393 5.05 -18.00 2.42
CA ASP A 393 4.96 -17.63 3.84
C ASP A 393 5.38 -18.78 4.77
N HIS A 394 4.80 -19.97 4.57
CA HIS A 394 5.05 -21.13 5.43
C HIS A 394 6.50 -21.61 5.34
N GLY A 395 7.14 -21.45 4.19
CA GLY A 395 8.55 -21.80 3.98
C GLY A 395 9.54 -20.73 4.48
N GLY A 396 9.08 -19.52 4.78
CA GLY A 396 9.93 -18.41 5.21
C GLY A 396 10.83 -17.85 4.13
N TYR A 397 10.56 -18.11 2.84
CA TYR A 397 11.39 -17.69 1.72
C TYR A 397 10.79 -16.56 0.86
N CYS A 398 9.73 -15.89 1.33
CA CYS A 398 9.21 -14.74 0.62
C CYS A 398 10.29 -13.69 0.40
N SER A 399 10.38 -13.19 -0.84
CA SER A 399 11.10 -11.96 -1.13
C SER A 399 10.46 -10.79 -0.38
N GLN A 400 11.13 -9.67 -0.35
CA GLN A 400 10.57 -8.43 0.21
C GLN A 400 9.30 -8.00 -0.54
N ASP A 401 9.26 -8.22 -1.87
CA ASP A 401 8.03 -8.05 -2.66
C ASP A 401 6.90 -8.91 -2.11
N GLY A 402 7.14 -10.22 -1.96
CA GLY A 402 6.15 -11.17 -1.47
C GLY A 402 5.62 -10.84 -0.06
N GLN A 403 6.47 -10.24 0.78
CA GLN A 403 6.05 -9.78 2.12
C GLN A 403 5.06 -8.61 2.07
N THR A 404 5.02 -7.84 0.97
CA THR A 404 4.11 -6.70 0.79
C THR A 404 2.70 -7.11 0.32
N PHE A 405 2.58 -8.21 -0.41
CA PHE A 405 1.42 -8.53 -1.23
C PHE A 405 0.09 -8.63 -0.46
N LYS A 406 0.06 -9.30 0.71
CA LYS A 406 -1.16 -9.41 1.53
C LYS A 406 -1.68 -8.05 2.00
N GLY A 407 -0.77 -7.15 2.36
CA GLY A 407 -1.11 -5.77 2.74
C GLY A 407 -1.77 -4.99 1.60
N ILE A 408 -1.28 -5.19 0.38
CA ILE A 408 -1.86 -4.60 -0.84
C ILE A 408 -3.28 -5.14 -1.05
N PHE A 409 -3.50 -6.45 -0.93
CA PHE A 409 -4.84 -7.02 -1.05
C PHE A 409 -5.83 -6.37 -0.07
N PHE A 410 -5.50 -6.29 1.22
CA PHE A 410 -6.39 -5.71 2.22
C PHE A 410 -6.61 -4.21 2.05
N HIS A 411 -5.62 -3.48 1.51
CA HIS A 411 -5.82 -2.08 1.13
C HIS A 411 -6.91 -1.94 0.07
N HIS A 412 -6.78 -2.66 -1.03
CA HIS A 412 -7.71 -2.55 -2.15
C HIS A 412 -9.09 -3.16 -1.85
N LEU A 413 -9.15 -4.19 -1.02
CA LEU A 413 -10.43 -4.70 -0.49
C LEU A 413 -11.16 -3.64 0.34
N SER A 414 -10.42 -2.90 1.18
CA SER A 414 -10.98 -1.78 1.96
C SER A 414 -11.48 -0.66 1.05
N GLU A 415 -10.71 -0.31 0.01
CA GLU A 415 -11.13 0.68 -0.99
C GLU A 415 -12.37 0.22 -1.77
N PHE A 416 -12.43 -1.05 -2.16
CA PHE A 416 -13.58 -1.61 -2.86
C PHE A 416 -14.87 -1.50 -2.03
N CYS A 417 -14.77 -1.76 -0.73
CA CYS A 417 -15.93 -1.88 0.15
C CYS A 417 -16.28 -0.61 0.94
N ARG A 418 -15.47 0.45 0.90
CA ARG A 418 -15.79 1.68 1.64
C ARG A 418 -17.04 2.37 1.09
N PRO A 419 -17.81 3.08 1.95
CA PRO A 419 -18.92 3.90 1.50
C PRO A 419 -18.52 4.94 0.45
N LEU A 420 -19.48 5.35 -0.35
CA LEU A 420 -19.28 6.43 -1.34
C LEU A 420 -19.13 7.78 -0.64
N TRP A 421 -18.15 8.56 -1.08
CA TRP A 421 -18.07 9.97 -0.73
C TRP A 421 -19.05 10.82 -1.56
N ALA A 422 -19.36 12.02 -1.10
CA ALA A 422 -20.30 12.92 -1.78
C ALA A 422 -19.88 13.20 -3.25
N GLN A 423 -18.59 13.38 -3.50
CA GLN A 423 -18.05 13.57 -4.85
C GLN A 423 -18.31 12.33 -5.73
N GLU A 424 -18.10 11.12 -5.21
CA GLU A 424 -18.35 9.88 -5.95
C GLU A 424 -19.84 9.67 -6.23
N GLN A 425 -20.71 10.01 -5.29
CA GLN A 425 -22.16 10.00 -5.52
C GLN A 425 -22.56 10.94 -6.65
N SER A 426 -21.91 12.12 -6.77
CA SER A 426 -22.20 13.06 -7.84
C SER A 426 -21.87 12.51 -9.24
N PHE A 427 -20.84 11.68 -9.38
CA PHE A 427 -20.55 10.99 -10.64
C PHE A 427 -21.67 10.02 -11.03
N LEU A 428 -22.14 9.21 -10.08
CA LEU A 428 -23.21 8.24 -10.33
C LEU A 428 -24.54 8.94 -10.67
N THR A 429 -24.90 10.01 -9.95
CA THR A 429 -26.12 10.80 -10.20
C THR A 429 -26.09 11.44 -11.59
N SER A 430 -24.95 12.00 -12.01
CA SER A 430 -24.82 12.66 -13.31
C SER A 430 -25.04 11.70 -14.51
N LYS A 431 -24.86 10.40 -14.33
CA LYS A 431 -25.01 9.37 -15.37
C LYS A 431 -26.43 8.83 -15.48
N GLY A 432 -27.20 8.82 -14.40
CA GLY A 432 -28.53 8.21 -14.36
C GLY A 432 -29.65 9.04 -15.02
N GLY A 433 -29.44 10.31 -15.32
CA GLY A 433 -30.47 11.21 -15.86
C GLY A 433 -31.64 11.47 -14.90
N SER A 434 -31.55 11.01 -13.67
CA SER A 434 -32.45 11.27 -12.55
C SER A 434 -31.65 11.89 -11.39
N ASP A 435 -32.29 12.61 -10.51
CA ASP A 435 -31.65 13.19 -9.32
C ASP A 435 -31.16 12.13 -8.31
N ASP A 436 -31.43 10.85 -8.58
CA ASP A 436 -31.06 9.72 -7.74
C ASP A 436 -30.16 8.73 -8.51
N PHE A 437 -29.07 8.29 -7.88
CA PHE A 437 -28.26 7.19 -8.42
C PHE A 437 -28.92 5.83 -8.10
N ASP A 438 -28.50 4.77 -8.79
CA ASP A 438 -29.01 3.41 -8.58
C ASP A 438 -28.72 2.92 -7.15
N ARG A 439 -29.65 3.22 -6.24
CA ARG A 439 -29.60 2.88 -4.83
C ARG A 439 -29.59 1.37 -4.62
N ASP A 440 -30.34 0.62 -5.43
CA ASP A 440 -30.43 -0.84 -5.29
C ASP A 440 -29.09 -1.51 -5.57
N THR A 441 -28.36 -1.04 -6.58
CA THR A 441 -26.98 -1.49 -6.84
C THR A 441 -26.04 -1.14 -5.71
N TYR A 442 -26.15 0.04 -5.13
CA TYR A 442 -25.29 0.45 -4.00
C TYR A 442 -25.58 -0.36 -2.75
N ASP A 443 -26.86 -0.54 -2.39
CA ASP A 443 -27.26 -1.31 -1.22
C ASP A 443 -26.87 -2.80 -1.37
N TYR A 444 -27.00 -3.36 -2.56
CA TYR A 444 -26.46 -4.69 -2.89
C TYR A 444 -24.95 -4.76 -2.64
N HIS A 445 -24.19 -3.79 -3.13
CA HIS A 445 -22.73 -3.73 -2.94
C HIS A 445 -22.36 -3.68 -1.45
N LEU A 446 -23.01 -2.80 -0.68
CA LEU A 446 -22.76 -2.69 0.76
C LEU A 446 -23.11 -3.98 1.51
N ALA A 447 -24.24 -4.63 1.18
CA ALA A 447 -24.64 -5.89 1.80
C ALA A 447 -23.62 -7.02 1.53
N ARG A 448 -23.07 -7.09 0.30
CA ARG A 448 -22.01 -8.05 -0.04
C ARG A 448 -20.72 -7.78 0.73
N CYS A 449 -20.31 -6.52 0.81
CA CYS A 449 -19.14 -6.11 1.58
C CYS A 449 -19.31 -6.41 3.08
N ALA A 450 -20.48 -6.13 3.65
CA ALA A 450 -20.77 -6.46 5.05
C ALA A 450 -20.62 -7.96 5.36
N ALA A 451 -20.96 -8.82 4.40
CA ALA A 451 -20.82 -10.28 4.56
C ALA A 451 -19.36 -10.76 4.72
N TYR A 452 -18.37 -9.97 4.33
CA TYR A 452 -16.94 -10.31 4.50
C TYR A 452 -16.41 -10.05 5.92
N ASP A 453 -17.19 -9.44 6.81
CA ASP A 453 -16.80 -9.02 8.17
C ASP A 453 -16.06 -10.11 8.96
N LYS A 454 -16.65 -11.30 9.04
CA LYS A 454 -16.10 -12.40 9.83
C LYS A 454 -14.74 -12.88 9.31
N TRP A 455 -14.57 -12.90 7.99
CA TRP A 455 -13.32 -13.29 7.37
C TRP A 455 -12.22 -12.23 7.57
N VAL A 456 -12.57 -10.95 7.43
CA VAL A 456 -11.65 -9.83 7.73
C VAL A 456 -11.23 -9.85 9.20
N ALA A 457 -12.19 -10.06 10.12
CA ALA A 457 -11.92 -10.18 11.54
C ALA A 457 -11.02 -11.39 11.88
N HIS A 458 -11.19 -12.51 11.18
CA HIS A 458 -10.35 -13.70 11.33
C HIS A 458 -8.90 -13.40 10.93
N ASN A 459 -8.68 -12.81 9.77
CA ASN A 459 -7.35 -12.46 9.27
C ASN A 459 -6.65 -11.39 10.14
N SER A 460 -7.39 -10.40 10.64
CA SER A 460 -6.81 -9.38 11.54
C SER A 460 -6.32 -9.99 12.86
N ARG A 461 -7.05 -10.94 13.45
CA ARG A 461 -6.61 -11.66 14.65
C ARG A 461 -5.40 -12.54 14.38
N ALA A 462 -5.37 -13.23 13.23
CA ALA A 462 -4.24 -14.05 12.83
C ALA A 462 -2.97 -13.20 12.67
N ALA A 463 -3.06 -12.04 12.03
CA ALA A 463 -1.96 -11.11 11.91
C ALA A 463 -1.48 -10.59 13.28
N LEU A 464 -2.42 -10.15 14.15
CA LEU A 464 -2.11 -9.66 15.51
C LEU A 464 -1.35 -10.71 16.34
N ALA A 465 -1.70 -11.99 16.21
CA ALA A 465 -1.05 -13.07 16.94
C ALA A 465 0.42 -13.28 16.53
N THR A 466 0.84 -12.77 15.37
CA THR A 466 2.25 -12.81 14.95
C THR A 466 3.08 -11.64 15.49
N LYS A 467 2.45 -10.67 16.16
CA LYS A 467 3.13 -9.47 16.65
C LYS A 467 4.11 -9.82 17.78
N ASN A 468 5.37 -9.41 17.64
CA ASN A 468 6.36 -9.60 18.70
C ASN A 468 6.23 -8.52 19.80
N THR A 469 7.07 -8.62 20.83
CA THR A 469 7.09 -7.69 21.98
C THR A 469 7.39 -6.23 21.60
N ASN A 470 8.01 -5.99 20.44
CA ASN A 470 8.30 -4.64 19.92
C ASN A 470 7.15 -4.11 19.04
N GLY A 471 6.06 -4.84 18.89
CA GLY A 471 4.92 -4.44 18.08
C GLY A 471 5.06 -4.73 16.58
N HIS A 472 6.08 -5.50 16.17
CA HIS A 472 6.35 -5.81 14.77
C HIS A 472 5.62 -7.07 14.33
N PHE A 473 4.91 -6.98 13.20
CA PHE A 473 4.16 -8.08 12.60
C PHE A 473 5.06 -9.06 11.87
N GLY A 474 4.69 -10.33 11.92
CA GLY A 474 5.31 -11.38 11.12
C GLY A 474 4.68 -11.54 9.75
N MET A 475 5.38 -12.28 8.90
CA MET A 475 4.94 -12.60 7.53
C MET A 475 3.85 -13.69 7.53
N TRP A 476 4.03 -14.74 8.30
CA TRP A 476 3.19 -15.93 8.29
C TRP A 476 2.07 -15.86 9.31
N TRP A 477 0.91 -15.35 8.89
CA TRP A 477 -0.22 -15.08 9.78
C TRP A 477 -0.89 -16.35 10.30
N THR A 478 -0.94 -17.41 9.52
CA THR A 478 -1.51 -18.69 9.96
C THR A 478 -0.79 -19.26 11.17
N PHE A 479 0.52 -19.02 11.31
CA PHE A 479 1.27 -19.40 12.49
C PHE A 479 0.77 -18.71 13.78
N GLY A 480 0.07 -17.61 13.69
CA GLY A 480 -0.59 -16.96 14.82
C GLY A 480 -1.79 -17.74 15.40
N GLN A 481 -2.25 -18.79 14.71
CA GLN A 481 -3.38 -19.65 15.16
C GLN A 481 -3.08 -21.14 14.96
N PRO A 482 -1.92 -21.67 15.41
CA PRO A 482 -1.60 -23.08 15.19
C PRO A 482 -2.51 -23.97 16.03
N ASP A 483 -3.06 -25.02 15.41
CA ASP A 483 -3.44 -26.21 16.14
C ASP A 483 -2.14 -26.91 16.58
N GLU A 484 -2.04 -27.38 17.83
CA GLU A 484 -0.83 -28.03 18.38
C GLU A 484 -0.32 -29.19 17.47
N LYS A 485 -1.21 -29.81 16.71
CA LYS A 485 -0.87 -30.86 15.74
C LYS A 485 -0.17 -30.35 14.47
N GLU A 486 -0.42 -29.13 14.04
CA GLU A 486 0.26 -28.55 12.88
C GLU A 486 1.70 -28.16 13.22
N MET A 487 1.99 -27.79 14.46
CA MET A 487 3.34 -27.50 14.92
C MET A 487 4.30 -28.69 14.75
N GLU A 488 3.83 -29.92 14.99
CA GLU A 488 4.64 -31.14 14.75
C GLU A 488 4.93 -31.38 13.26
N ILE A 489 3.96 -31.14 12.40
CA ILE A 489 4.10 -31.31 10.93
C ILE A 489 5.03 -30.27 10.34
N ILE A 490 4.97 -29.04 10.84
CA ILE A 490 5.80 -27.92 10.37
C ILE A 490 7.27 -28.13 10.74
N HIS A 491 7.56 -28.72 11.92
CA HIS A 491 8.93 -29.05 12.33
C HIS A 491 9.62 -30.06 11.42
N GLU A 492 8.88 -30.99 10.81
CA GLU A 492 9.46 -32.03 9.96
C GLU A 492 9.67 -31.59 8.49
N THR A 493 8.97 -30.56 8.01
CA THR A 493 8.92 -30.19 6.58
C THR A 493 9.52 -28.84 6.22
N THR A 494 9.85 -27.99 7.19
CA THR A 494 10.39 -26.64 6.90
C THR A 494 11.90 -26.67 6.71
N VAL A 495 12.32 -27.01 5.50
CA VAL A 495 13.67 -26.72 5.02
C VAL A 495 13.63 -25.32 4.41
N LEU A 496 14.44 -24.40 4.94
CA LEU A 496 14.67 -23.13 4.27
C LEU A 496 15.21 -23.39 2.87
N ALA A 497 14.68 -22.70 1.88
CA ALA A 497 15.22 -22.76 0.54
C ALA A 497 16.71 -22.31 0.56
N ASP A 498 17.58 -23.05 -0.12
CA ASP A 498 19.04 -22.79 -0.16
C ASP A 498 19.39 -21.41 -0.74
N ASP A 499 18.45 -20.76 -1.43
CA ASP A 499 18.55 -19.47 -2.11
C ASP A 499 17.88 -18.29 -1.37
N ALA A 500 17.36 -18.49 -0.15
CA ALA A 500 16.78 -17.42 0.66
C ALA A 500 17.87 -16.46 1.16
N GLU A 501 18.26 -15.51 0.32
CA GLU A 501 19.20 -14.45 0.69
C GLU A 501 18.46 -13.20 1.19
N ASP A 502 18.74 -12.79 2.41
CA ASP A 502 18.35 -11.46 2.91
C ASP A 502 19.51 -10.48 2.65
N HIS A 503 19.42 -9.73 1.56
CA HIS A 503 20.43 -8.76 1.18
C HIS A 503 20.53 -7.56 2.12
N LEU A 504 19.45 -7.23 2.83
CA LEU A 504 19.39 -6.08 3.75
C LEU A 504 19.74 -6.49 5.18
N ASN A 505 19.47 -7.74 5.57
CA ASN A 505 19.75 -8.26 6.91
C ASN A 505 20.62 -9.54 6.87
N PRO A 506 21.83 -9.48 6.33
CA PRO A 506 22.69 -10.67 6.16
C PRO A 506 23.03 -11.39 7.47
N LYS A 507 22.80 -10.73 8.62
CA LYS A 507 23.01 -11.32 9.95
C LYS A 507 21.88 -12.28 10.37
N LEU A 508 20.74 -12.24 9.69
CA LEU A 508 19.60 -13.13 9.95
C LEU A 508 19.61 -14.36 9.06
N GLN A 509 20.62 -14.52 8.19
CA GLN A 509 20.78 -15.72 7.36
C GLN A 509 21.05 -16.94 8.26
N VAL A 510 20.12 -17.87 8.23
CA VAL A 510 20.33 -19.21 8.80
C VAL A 510 21.03 -20.05 7.74
N TRP A 511 22.29 -20.32 7.93
CA TRP A 511 23.09 -21.13 6.98
C TRP A 511 22.54 -22.56 6.91
N PRO A 512 22.51 -23.18 5.70
CA PRO A 512 22.17 -24.59 5.54
C PRO A 512 22.95 -25.46 6.52
N GLY A 513 22.24 -26.25 7.34
CA GLY A 513 22.85 -27.17 8.29
C GLY A 513 22.92 -26.70 9.75
N GLN A 514 22.48 -25.49 10.09
CA GLN A 514 22.27 -25.11 11.48
C GLN A 514 20.82 -25.41 11.91
N SER A 515 20.64 -26.50 12.65
CA SER A 515 19.36 -26.97 13.16
C SER A 515 18.94 -26.29 14.48
N VAL A 516 19.01 -24.98 14.54
CA VAL A 516 18.37 -24.26 15.64
C VAL A 516 17.05 -23.72 15.09
N ALA A 517 15.95 -24.38 15.45
CA ALA A 517 14.62 -23.83 15.17
C ALA A 517 14.55 -22.41 15.76
N PRO A 518 14.11 -21.41 14.99
CA PRO A 518 13.94 -20.06 15.51
C PRO A 518 12.94 -20.11 16.68
N ALA A 519 13.16 -19.31 17.72
CA ALA A 519 12.23 -19.19 18.83
C ALA A 519 10.84 -18.70 18.36
N ASP A 520 10.80 -17.97 17.24
CA ASP A 520 9.60 -17.53 16.54
C ASP A 520 9.75 -17.80 15.05
N TYR A 521 8.82 -18.53 14.46
CA TYR A 521 8.81 -18.86 13.03
C TYR A 521 8.66 -17.64 12.12
N ASN A 522 8.14 -16.55 12.63
CA ASN A 522 8.05 -15.28 11.92
C ASN A 522 9.36 -14.48 11.89
N ASP A 523 10.41 -14.94 12.57
CA ASP A 523 11.77 -14.40 12.50
C ASP A 523 12.65 -15.11 11.45
N ARG A 524 12.10 -16.11 10.71
CA ARG A 524 12.79 -16.82 9.63
C ARG A 524 12.96 -15.97 8.38
N GLY A 525 13.90 -16.35 7.54
CA GLY A 525 14.17 -15.70 6.26
C GLY A 525 14.50 -14.23 6.47
N ARG A 526 13.73 -13.36 5.86
CA ARG A 526 13.87 -11.90 6.02
C ARG A 526 13.37 -11.39 7.37
N GLY A 527 12.65 -12.21 8.11
CA GLY A 527 12.07 -11.84 9.40
C GLY A 527 11.00 -10.75 9.26
N ARG A 528 10.95 -9.88 10.26
CA ARG A 528 10.00 -8.77 10.35
C ARG A 528 10.58 -7.52 9.68
N THR A 529 9.98 -7.12 8.58
CA THR A 529 10.38 -5.97 7.75
C THR A 529 9.31 -4.88 7.77
N VAL A 530 9.58 -3.76 7.14
CA VAL A 530 8.55 -2.72 6.96
C VAL A 530 7.37 -3.23 6.13
N GLU A 531 7.62 -4.15 5.19
CA GLU A 531 6.58 -4.77 4.37
C GLU A 531 5.63 -5.63 5.22
N THR A 532 6.16 -6.46 6.13
CA THR A 532 5.31 -7.24 7.05
C THR A 532 4.56 -6.34 8.01
N GLN A 533 5.18 -5.24 8.46
CA GLN A 533 4.53 -4.22 9.30
C GLN A 533 3.38 -3.54 8.56
N SER A 534 3.60 -3.15 7.31
CA SER A 534 2.59 -2.59 6.44
C SER A 534 1.42 -3.56 6.20
N GLY A 535 1.70 -4.85 6.03
CA GLY A 535 0.68 -5.89 5.93
C GLY A 535 -0.22 -5.98 7.16
N GLY A 536 0.39 -5.95 8.36
CA GLY A 536 -0.32 -5.91 9.64
C GLY A 536 -1.19 -4.66 9.78
N LEU A 537 -0.64 -3.49 9.44
CA LEU A 537 -1.38 -2.22 9.44
C LEU A 537 -2.59 -2.27 8.49
N ALA A 538 -2.40 -2.78 7.27
CA ALA A 538 -3.45 -2.84 6.27
C ALA A 538 -4.65 -3.71 6.69
N VAL A 539 -4.41 -4.89 7.27
CA VAL A 539 -5.51 -5.77 7.71
C VAL A 539 -6.21 -5.23 8.96
N LEU A 540 -5.48 -4.55 9.86
CA LEU A 540 -6.10 -3.86 11.01
C LEU A 540 -6.95 -2.66 10.56
N ARG A 541 -6.46 -1.90 9.58
CA ARG A 541 -7.25 -0.83 8.95
C ARG A 541 -8.51 -1.39 8.29
N ALA A 542 -8.40 -2.49 7.57
CA ALA A 542 -9.56 -3.17 7.01
C ALA A 542 -10.55 -3.55 8.13
N ARG A 543 -10.09 -4.18 9.20
CA ARG A 543 -10.94 -4.52 10.35
C ARG A 543 -11.62 -3.30 10.95
N TRP A 544 -10.89 -2.20 11.18
CA TRP A 544 -11.45 -0.95 11.70
C TRP A 544 -12.52 -0.38 10.77
N ASN A 545 -12.25 -0.36 9.46
CA ASN A 545 -13.19 0.13 8.46
C ASN A 545 -14.51 -0.68 8.47
N TRP A 546 -14.44 -2.00 8.62
CA TRP A 546 -15.64 -2.84 8.75
C TRP A 546 -16.42 -2.49 10.02
N ASP A 547 -15.75 -2.27 11.14
CA ASP A 547 -16.39 -1.84 12.38
C ASP A 547 -17.09 -0.47 12.24
N VAL A 548 -16.50 0.46 11.50
CA VAL A 548 -17.08 1.80 11.31
C VAL A 548 -18.21 1.78 10.28
N TYR A 549 -18.01 1.10 9.14
CA TYR A 549 -18.93 1.20 8.01
C TYR A 549 -20.18 0.33 8.15
N PHE A 550 -20.05 -0.83 8.78
CA PHE A 550 -21.11 -1.86 8.77
C PHE A 550 -21.74 -2.16 10.13
N ARG A 551 -21.32 -1.51 11.22
CA ARG A 551 -21.99 -1.67 12.55
C ARG A 551 -23.49 -1.42 12.51
N GLN A 552 -23.94 -0.50 11.68
CA GLN A 552 -25.35 -0.11 11.60
C GLN A 552 -26.21 -1.07 10.74
N ILE A 553 -25.58 -1.91 9.93
CA ILE A 553 -26.28 -2.87 9.06
C ILE A 553 -26.56 -4.18 9.80
N SER A 554 -25.87 -4.43 10.91
CA SER A 554 -25.97 -5.68 11.69
C SER A 554 -27.00 -5.62 12.82
N ILE A 555 -27.81 -4.55 12.93
CA ILE A 555 -28.94 -4.37 13.83
C ILE A 555 -30.23 -4.36 13.01
#